data_81fc96410feeef5f6d480ebbe2a5f6ca
#
_entry.id   81fc96410feeef5f6d480ebbe2a5f6ca
#
_cell.length_a   1.000
_cell.length_b   1.000
_cell.length_c   1.000
_cell.angle_alpha   90.00
_cell.angle_beta   90.00
_cell.angle_gamma   90.00
#
_symmetry.space_group_name_H-M   'P 1'
#
loop_
_entity.id
_entity.type
_entity.pdbx_description
1 polymer ?
#
loop_
_entity_poly.entity_id
_entity_poly.type
_entity_poly.pdbx_seq_one_letter_code
_entity_poly.pdbx_strand_id
1 'polypeptide(L)'
;MRIGEIETNSPVILAPMAGVTNMPFRVLCREIEQELTGTASGLYVCEMITARAMVERNEKTMHMTTFADVERPRSMQLYTVDPKYTYEAVRMIVDEDIADHIDMNFGCPVPKVTRRGGGSAIPYKRRLYGNIVRAAVAATEGTDIPVTVKFRIGIDDDHHTHLDAGRIAAEEGAAAVALHARTAAQRYSGSARWDEIARLVEHMDGTDVPVIGNGDIFAAEDAARMMAQTGCHGVEVGRGCLGRPWLFAQLGAQLRGEDVPPEPTLGQVARIIYRHAELLAQHDGEDHACRDIRKHTGWYLRGFPVGGEFRKQLAQVTSLTQLQALLDTIADSTELADNADDARGRQGSPSKVALPEGWLDDPEDETVPEGAEIENNGG
;
A
#
# COMPACT_ATOMS: atom_id res chain seq x y z
N MET A 1 -5.11 7.72 -15.48
CA MET A 1 -4.54 6.36 -15.73
C MET A 1 -5.69 5.37 -15.81
N ARG A 2 -5.58 4.35 -16.67
CA ARG A 2 -6.60 3.28 -16.80
C ARG A 2 -6.04 1.95 -16.29
N ILE A 3 -6.84 1.24 -15.48
CA ILE A 3 -6.57 -0.13 -14.99
C ILE A 3 -7.85 -0.94 -15.21
N GLY A 4 -7.88 -1.78 -16.24
CA GLY A 4 -9.13 -2.39 -16.69
C GLY A 4 -10.16 -1.32 -17.05
N GLU A 5 -11.35 -1.39 -16.43
CA GLU A 5 -12.42 -0.40 -16.61
C GLU A 5 -12.34 0.78 -15.61
N ILE A 6 -11.38 0.77 -14.67
CA ILE A 6 -11.19 1.87 -13.72
C ILE A 6 -10.36 2.97 -14.38
N GLU A 7 -10.91 4.19 -14.42
CA GLU A 7 -10.20 5.41 -14.79
C GLU A 7 -9.93 6.27 -13.56
N THR A 8 -8.66 6.66 -13.35
CA THR A 8 -8.26 7.60 -12.31
C THR A 8 -7.83 8.93 -12.92
N ASN A 9 -8.20 10.05 -12.31
CA ASN A 9 -7.83 11.39 -12.77
C ASN A 9 -6.33 11.71 -12.57
N SER A 10 -5.65 10.95 -11.74
CA SER A 10 -4.20 10.98 -11.61
C SER A 10 -3.62 9.55 -11.59
N PRO A 11 -2.39 9.35 -12.07
CA PRO A 11 -1.73 8.05 -12.05
C PRO A 11 -1.04 7.78 -10.71
N VAL A 12 -1.75 8.02 -9.59
CA VAL A 12 -1.24 7.89 -8.22
C VAL A 12 -2.04 6.85 -7.47
N ILE A 13 -1.34 5.94 -6.79
CA ILE A 13 -1.93 4.89 -5.98
C ILE A 13 -1.40 4.98 -4.55
N LEU A 14 -2.29 4.90 -3.55
CA LEU A 14 -1.88 4.65 -2.16
C LEU A 14 -1.50 3.18 -2.02
N ALA A 15 -0.22 2.92 -1.69
CA ALA A 15 0.27 1.56 -1.44
C ALA A 15 -0.38 0.93 -0.20
N PRO A 16 -0.74 -0.34 -0.25
CA PRO A 16 -1.24 -1.06 0.92
C PRO A 16 -0.15 -1.17 2.00
N MET A 17 -0.47 -0.75 3.21
CA MET A 17 0.45 -0.77 4.36
C MET A 17 -0.29 -1.29 5.60
N ALA A 18 0.12 -2.48 6.09
CA ALA A 18 -0.48 -3.11 7.27
C ALA A 18 -0.47 -2.16 8.49
N GLY A 19 -1.62 -2.00 9.13
CA GLY A 19 -1.84 -1.12 10.26
C GLY A 19 -1.75 0.37 9.93
N VAL A 20 -1.82 0.78 8.67
CA VAL A 20 -1.79 2.19 8.23
C VAL A 20 -2.94 2.51 7.29
N THR A 21 -3.10 1.73 6.22
CA THR A 21 -4.09 2.03 5.17
C THR A 21 -5.46 1.42 5.46
N ASN A 22 -5.88 1.48 6.74
CA ASN A 22 -7.24 1.20 7.19
C ASN A 22 -8.23 2.23 6.61
N MET A 23 -9.53 1.95 6.73
CA MET A 23 -10.58 2.83 6.19
C MET A 23 -10.41 4.29 6.65
N PRO A 24 -10.20 4.61 7.95
CA PRO A 24 -10.00 5.98 8.41
C PRO A 24 -8.88 6.74 7.69
N PHE A 25 -7.74 6.11 7.47
CA PHE A 25 -6.61 6.77 6.79
C PHE A 25 -6.89 6.99 5.30
N ARG A 26 -7.53 6.03 4.61
CA ARG A 26 -7.90 6.19 3.20
C ARG A 26 -8.92 7.31 3.01
N VAL A 27 -9.95 7.36 3.88
CA VAL A 27 -10.94 8.44 3.90
C VAL A 27 -10.26 9.79 4.11
N LEU A 28 -9.36 9.89 5.10
CA LEU A 28 -8.62 11.12 5.39
C LEU A 28 -7.82 11.61 4.17
N CYS A 29 -7.11 10.70 3.49
CA CYS A 29 -6.35 11.07 2.27
C CYS A 29 -7.28 11.62 1.19
N ARG A 30 -8.45 11.01 0.99
CA ARG A 30 -9.45 11.46 0.01
C ARG A 30 -10.07 12.80 0.39
N GLU A 31 -10.45 12.99 1.67
CA GLU A 31 -11.00 14.26 2.16
C GLU A 31 -10.04 15.42 1.90
N ILE A 32 -8.76 15.23 2.25
CA ILE A 32 -7.75 16.27 2.07
C ILE A 32 -7.45 16.54 0.58
N GLU A 33 -7.34 15.49 -0.24
CA GLU A 33 -7.15 15.68 -1.68
C GLU A 33 -8.35 16.44 -2.28
N GLN A 34 -9.58 16.06 -1.93
CA GLN A 34 -10.80 16.73 -2.38
C GLN A 34 -10.86 18.20 -1.91
N GLU A 35 -10.46 18.49 -0.67
CA GLU A 35 -10.42 19.85 -0.14
C GLU A 35 -9.42 20.73 -0.88
N LEU A 36 -8.21 20.21 -1.14
CA LEU A 36 -7.11 20.97 -1.72
C LEU A 36 -7.16 21.10 -3.25
N THR A 37 -7.74 20.14 -3.94
CA THR A 37 -7.71 20.09 -5.43
C THR A 37 -9.08 19.98 -6.08
N GLY A 38 -10.15 19.87 -5.29
CA GLY A 38 -11.52 19.70 -5.81
C GLY A 38 -11.84 18.28 -6.30
N THR A 39 -10.90 17.33 -6.19
CA THR A 39 -11.11 15.94 -6.63
C THR A 39 -10.24 14.97 -5.82
N ALA A 40 -10.80 13.80 -5.50
CA ALA A 40 -10.03 12.66 -5.02
C ALA A 40 -9.67 11.77 -6.22
N SER A 41 -8.50 11.96 -6.79
CA SER A 41 -8.17 11.53 -8.15
C SER A 41 -7.42 10.19 -8.21
N GLY A 42 -6.84 9.73 -7.08
CA GLY A 42 -6.02 8.52 -7.00
C GLY A 42 -6.81 7.24 -6.72
N LEU A 43 -6.10 6.11 -6.70
CA LEU A 43 -6.60 4.83 -6.21
C LEU A 43 -6.03 4.57 -4.80
N TYR A 44 -6.91 4.24 -3.84
CA TYR A 44 -6.54 4.06 -2.44
C TYR A 44 -6.72 2.61 -2.03
N VAL A 45 -5.60 1.86 -1.99
CA VAL A 45 -5.63 0.42 -1.69
C VAL A 45 -5.67 0.18 -0.18
N CYS A 46 -6.55 -0.73 0.27
CA CYS A 46 -6.61 -1.10 1.68
C CYS A 46 -5.39 -1.93 2.11
N GLU A 47 -5.22 -2.11 3.41
CA GLU A 47 -4.20 -3.00 3.94
C GLU A 47 -4.46 -4.48 3.54
N MET A 48 -3.42 -5.30 3.63
CA MET A 48 -3.43 -6.70 3.21
C MET A 48 -4.48 -7.54 3.95
N ILE A 49 -5.40 -8.14 3.22
CA ILE A 49 -6.44 -9.05 3.70
C ILE A 49 -6.05 -10.50 3.36
N THR A 50 -6.07 -11.39 4.34
CA THR A 50 -5.79 -12.81 4.10
C THR A 50 -7.01 -13.49 3.46
N ALA A 51 -6.85 -14.05 2.26
CA ALA A 51 -7.93 -14.67 1.50
C ALA A 51 -8.63 -15.79 2.28
N ARG A 52 -7.87 -16.72 2.88
CA ARG A 52 -8.42 -17.80 3.68
C ARG A 52 -9.23 -17.29 4.89
N ALA A 53 -8.71 -16.33 5.64
CA ALA A 53 -9.40 -15.78 6.80
C ALA A 53 -10.69 -15.03 6.39
N MET A 54 -10.72 -14.44 5.18
CA MET A 54 -11.91 -13.84 4.61
C MET A 54 -12.97 -14.91 4.26
N VAL A 55 -12.58 -16.00 3.58
CA VAL A 55 -13.47 -17.12 3.26
C VAL A 55 -14.03 -17.78 4.52
N GLU A 56 -13.20 -17.95 5.56
CA GLU A 56 -13.60 -18.46 6.87
C GLU A 56 -14.40 -17.44 7.70
N ARG A 57 -14.66 -16.23 7.17
CA ARG A 57 -15.41 -15.13 7.79
C ARG A 57 -14.89 -14.74 9.19
N ASN A 58 -13.56 -14.72 9.34
CA ASN A 58 -12.94 -14.23 10.56
C ASN A 58 -13.41 -12.79 10.84
N GLU A 59 -13.97 -12.53 12.03
CA GLU A 59 -14.56 -11.24 12.37
C GLU A 59 -13.61 -10.06 12.17
N LYS A 60 -12.35 -10.19 12.62
CA LYS A 60 -11.34 -9.14 12.45
C LYS A 60 -11.05 -8.90 10.97
N THR A 61 -10.91 -9.96 10.19
CA THR A 61 -10.66 -9.88 8.74
C THR A 61 -11.85 -9.22 8.04
N MET A 62 -13.08 -9.60 8.35
CA MET A 62 -14.29 -8.99 7.79
C MET A 62 -14.41 -7.52 8.14
N HIS A 63 -14.05 -7.12 9.37
CA HIS A 63 -13.99 -5.71 9.73
C HIS A 63 -12.98 -4.92 8.88
N MET A 64 -11.82 -5.50 8.58
CA MET A 64 -10.80 -4.87 7.72
C MET A 64 -11.24 -4.71 6.26
N THR A 65 -12.24 -5.45 5.78
CA THR A 65 -12.78 -5.32 4.41
C THR A 65 -13.76 -4.16 4.25
N THR A 66 -14.00 -3.38 5.29
CA THR A 66 -14.96 -2.27 5.29
C THR A 66 -14.45 -1.08 4.47
N PHE A 67 -15.32 -0.53 3.64
CA PHE A 67 -15.13 0.71 2.92
C PHE A 67 -16.22 1.72 3.30
N ALA A 68 -15.85 3.01 3.34
CA ALA A 68 -16.81 4.09 3.51
C ALA A 68 -17.51 4.40 2.18
N ASP A 69 -18.72 4.96 2.23
CA ASP A 69 -19.50 5.30 1.03
C ASP A 69 -18.78 6.23 0.04
N VAL A 70 -17.87 7.06 0.55
CA VAL A 70 -17.05 7.99 -0.25
C VAL A 70 -15.88 7.31 -0.97
N GLU A 71 -15.58 6.05 -0.64
CA GLU A 71 -14.48 5.30 -1.24
C GLU A 71 -14.93 4.64 -2.56
N ARG A 72 -14.74 5.36 -3.66
CA ARG A 72 -14.96 4.86 -5.03
C ARG A 72 -13.78 5.24 -5.92
N PRO A 73 -13.16 4.27 -6.63
CA PRO A 73 -13.39 2.82 -6.50
C PRO A 73 -12.87 2.28 -5.15
N ARG A 74 -13.54 1.22 -4.64
CA ARG A 74 -13.10 0.45 -3.47
C ARG A 74 -11.99 -0.50 -3.89
N SER A 75 -10.79 -0.34 -3.36
CA SER A 75 -9.62 -1.13 -3.76
C SER A 75 -9.14 -2.02 -2.62
N MET A 76 -9.22 -3.33 -2.81
CA MET A 76 -8.87 -4.34 -1.81
C MET A 76 -7.60 -5.08 -2.19
N GLN A 77 -6.64 -5.18 -1.23
CA GLN A 77 -5.50 -6.07 -1.42
C GLN A 77 -5.70 -7.41 -0.74
N LEU A 78 -5.56 -8.50 -1.51
CA LEU A 78 -5.58 -9.86 -0.99
C LEU A 78 -4.16 -10.43 -0.85
N TYR A 79 -3.94 -11.14 0.25
CA TYR A 79 -2.81 -12.03 0.48
C TYR A 79 -3.27 -13.48 0.43
N THR A 80 -2.56 -14.30 -0.31
CA THR A 80 -2.86 -15.71 -0.47
C THR A 80 -1.62 -16.50 -0.88
N VAL A 81 -1.65 -17.81 -0.69
CA VAL A 81 -0.68 -18.79 -1.21
C VAL A 81 -1.35 -19.94 -1.92
N ASP A 82 -2.69 -19.99 -1.91
CA ASP A 82 -3.50 -21.12 -2.41
C ASP A 82 -4.48 -20.62 -3.50
N PRO A 83 -4.37 -21.12 -4.73
CA PRO A 83 -5.29 -20.78 -5.81
C PRO A 83 -6.77 -21.02 -5.46
N LYS A 84 -7.07 -22.05 -4.65
CA LYS A 84 -8.44 -22.36 -4.23
C LYS A 84 -9.01 -21.25 -3.36
N TYR A 85 -8.31 -20.87 -2.27
CA TYR A 85 -8.77 -19.78 -1.41
C TYR A 85 -8.75 -18.43 -2.12
N THR A 86 -7.85 -18.25 -3.09
CA THR A 86 -7.86 -17.09 -3.98
C THR A 86 -9.17 -16.97 -4.73
N TYR A 87 -9.56 -18.02 -5.43
CA TYR A 87 -10.80 -18.05 -6.19
C TYR A 87 -12.03 -17.81 -5.29
N GLU A 88 -12.11 -18.53 -4.16
CA GLU A 88 -13.24 -18.42 -3.23
C GLU A 88 -13.34 -17.00 -2.63
N ALA A 89 -12.22 -16.38 -2.23
CA ALA A 89 -12.21 -15.02 -1.68
C ALA A 89 -12.61 -13.98 -2.73
N VAL A 90 -12.08 -14.08 -3.95
CA VAL A 90 -12.44 -13.17 -5.05
C VAL A 90 -13.90 -13.33 -5.45
N ARG A 91 -14.43 -14.57 -5.52
CA ARG A 91 -15.86 -14.78 -5.73
C ARG A 91 -16.72 -14.16 -4.64
N MET A 92 -16.31 -14.28 -3.38
CA MET A 92 -17.01 -13.63 -2.27
C MET A 92 -17.02 -12.10 -2.42
N ILE A 93 -15.90 -11.48 -2.86
CA ILE A 93 -15.83 -10.04 -3.13
C ILE A 93 -16.83 -9.64 -4.23
N VAL A 94 -16.88 -10.41 -5.31
CA VAL A 94 -17.78 -10.18 -6.45
C VAL A 94 -19.24 -10.36 -6.02
N ASP A 95 -19.57 -11.50 -5.42
CA ASP A 95 -20.95 -11.89 -5.11
C ASP A 95 -21.59 -11.01 -4.02
N GLU A 96 -20.79 -10.48 -3.10
CA GLU A 96 -21.24 -9.61 -2.01
C GLU A 96 -21.00 -8.12 -2.29
N ASP A 97 -20.54 -7.74 -3.49
CA ASP A 97 -20.23 -6.35 -3.90
C ASP A 97 -19.33 -5.62 -2.88
N ILE A 98 -18.22 -6.26 -2.46
CA ILE A 98 -17.36 -5.72 -1.41
C ILE A 98 -16.37 -4.69 -1.97
N ALA A 99 -15.79 -4.94 -3.15
CA ALA A 99 -14.77 -4.07 -3.75
C ALA A 99 -14.93 -3.95 -5.27
N ASP A 100 -14.42 -2.86 -5.84
CA ASP A 100 -14.44 -2.54 -7.27
C ASP A 100 -13.10 -2.85 -7.96
N HIS A 101 -12.05 -3.16 -7.17
CA HIS A 101 -10.70 -3.49 -7.62
C HIS A 101 -10.04 -4.47 -6.65
N ILE A 102 -9.30 -5.43 -7.18
CA ILE A 102 -8.55 -6.42 -6.40
C ILE A 102 -7.07 -6.32 -6.74
N ASP A 103 -6.23 -6.12 -5.73
CA ASP A 103 -4.78 -6.15 -5.84
C ASP A 103 -4.22 -7.38 -5.12
N MET A 104 -3.31 -8.12 -5.77
CA MET A 104 -2.74 -9.34 -5.21
C MET A 104 -1.37 -9.07 -4.60
N ASN A 105 -1.16 -9.43 -3.32
CA ASN A 105 0.08 -9.19 -2.61
C ASN A 105 1.13 -10.30 -2.82
N PHE A 106 2.16 -9.97 -3.59
CA PHE A 106 3.37 -10.77 -3.75
C PHE A 106 4.64 -10.01 -3.35
N GLY A 107 4.50 -8.98 -2.50
CA GLY A 107 5.61 -8.11 -2.10
C GLY A 107 5.92 -8.08 -0.61
N CYS A 108 5.11 -8.69 0.26
CA CYS A 108 5.34 -8.67 1.71
C CYS A 108 6.63 -9.40 2.11
N PRO A 109 7.65 -8.70 2.70
CA PRO A 109 8.94 -9.30 3.02
C PRO A 109 9.04 -9.77 4.49
N VAL A 110 7.93 -9.73 5.23
CA VAL A 110 7.93 -10.01 6.67
C VAL A 110 8.25 -11.49 6.92
N PRO A 111 9.19 -11.83 7.83
CA PRO A 111 9.57 -13.22 8.08
C PRO A 111 8.42 -14.16 8.46
N LYS A 112 7.37 -13.64 9.12
CA LYS A 112 6.15 -14.39 9.42
C LYS A 112 5.46 -14.92 8.16
N VAL A 113 5.55 -14.15 7.05
CA VAL A 113 4.95 -14.46 5.74
C VAL A 113 5.91 -15.31 4.90
N THR A 114 7.15 -14.83 4.70
CA THR A 114 8.10 -15.48 3.77
C THR A 114 8.61 -16.85 4.25
N ARG A 115 8.74 -17.05 5.57
CA ARG A 115 9.12 -18.35 6.16
C ARG A 115 8.14 -19.48 5.78
N ARG A 116 6.92 -19.10 5.43
CA ARG A 116 5.86 -20.03 5.01
C ARG A 116 5.64 -20.01 3.50
N GLY A 117 6.58 -19.46 2.74
CA GLY A 117 6.51 -19.41 1.28
C GLY A 117 5.57 -18.35 0.72
N GLY A 118 5.06 -17.41 1.54
CA GLY A 118 4.11 -16.39 1.10
C GLY A 118 4.73 -15.05 0.72
N GLY A 119 3.91 -14.11 0.29
CA GLY A 119 4.30 -12.76 -0.06
C GLY A 119 5.40 -12.70 -1.11
N SER A 120 6.53 -12.06 -0.81
CA SER A 120 7.65 -11.91 -1.74
C SER A 120 8.41 -13.21 -2.08
N ALA A 121 8.07 -14.34 -1.43
CA ALA A 121 8.63 -15.64 -1.79
C ALA A 121 7.90 -16.29 -2.98
N ILE A 122 6.60 -16.03 -3.16
CA ILE A 122 5.74 -16.68 -4.17
C ILE A 122 6.24 -16.51 -5.61
N PRO A 123 6.65 -15.30 -6.08
CA PRO A 123 7.04 -15.10 -7.49
C PRO A 123 8.24 -15.96 -7.93
N TYR A 124 9.01 -16.51 -7.01
CA TYR A 124 10.06 -17.48 -7.32
C TYR A 124 9.48 -18.82 -7.82
N LYS A 125 8.32 -19.24 -7.32
CA LYS A 125 7.58 -20.43 -7.74
C LYS A 125 6.63 -20.04 -8.89
N ARG A 126 7.16 -20.00 -10.12
CA ARG A 126 6.50 -19.41 -11.30
C ARG A 126 5.12 -20.02 -11.56
N ARG A 127 4.99 -21.36 -11.51
CA ARG A 127 3.70 -22.04 -11.76
C ARG A 127 2.71 -21.76 -10.65
N LEU A 128 3.12 -21.84 -9.38
CA LEU A 128 2.24 -21.51 -8.26
C LEU A 128 1.77 -20.07 -8.34
N TYR A 129 2.67 -19.13 -8.63
CA TYR A 129 2.34 -17.72 -8.82
C TYR A 129 1.31 -17.52 -9.95
N GLY A 130 1.55 -18.12 -11.12
CA GLY A 130 0.62 -18.06 -12.26
C GLY A 130 -0.75 -18.67 -11.93
N ASN A 131 -0.78 -19.83 -11.24
CA ASN A 131 -2.02 -20.45 -10.81
C ASN A 131 -2.84 -19.57 -9.85
N ILE A 132 -2.18 -18.84 -8.94
CA ILE A 132 -2.85 -17.89 -8.04
C ILE A 132 -3.43 -16.71 -8.82
N VAL A 133 -2.65 -16.09 -9.73
CA VAL A 133 -3.12 -14.97 -10.55
C VAL A 133 -4.29 -15.40 -11.43
N ARG A 134 -4.16 -16.53 -12.12
CA ARG A 134 -5.24 -17.12 -12.94
C ARG A 134 -6.51 -17.35 -12.13
N ALA A 135 -6.40 -17.88 -10.91
CA ALA A 135 -7.55 -18.11 -10.03
C ALA A 135 -8.26 -16.80 -9.67
N ALA A 136 -7.50 -15.73 -9.38
CA ALA A 136 -8.07 -14.41 -9.09
C ALA A 136 -8.80 -13.84 -10.32
N VAL A 137 -8.17 -13.86 -11.50
CA VAL A 137 -8.76 -13.36 -12.75
C VAL A 137 -10.00 -14.17 -13.16
N ALA A 138 -9.92 -15.50 -13.10
CA ALA A 138 -11.07 -16.35 -13.43
C ALA A 138 -12.27 -16.10 -12.50
N ALA A 139 -12.02 -15.75 -11.25
CA ALA A 139 -13.09 -15.45 -10.30
C ALA A 139 -13.79 -14.11 -10.56
N THR A 140 -13.21 -13.21 -11.35
CA THR A 140 -13.84 -11.94 -11.77
C THR A 140 -14.49 -12.02 -13.15
N GLU A 141 -14.48 -13.18 -13.82
CA GLU A 141 -15.12 -13.34 -15.14
C GLU A 141 -16.60 -12.91 -15.12
N GLY A 142 -16.97 -12.14 -16.14
CA GLY A 142 -18.34 -11.58 -16.28
C GLY A 142 -18.59 -10.32 -15.44
N THR A 143 -17.54 -9.73 -14.86
CA THR A 143 -17.59 -8.45 -14.14
C THR A 143 -16.58 -7.46 -14.71
N ASP A 144 -16.69 -6.17 -14.30
CA ASP A 144 -15.75 -5.12 -14.66
C ASP A 144 -14.64 -4.95 -13.60
N ILE A 145 -14.52 -5.86 -12.62
CA ILE A 145 -13.55 -5.78 -11.52
C ILE A 145 -12.16 -6.21 -12.00
N PRO A 146 -11.20 -5.30 -12.16
CA PRO A 146 -9.85 -5.65 -12.56
C PRO A 146 -9.06 -6.27 -11.41
N VAL A 147 -8.16 -7.20 -11.76
CA VAL A 147 -7.17 -7.78 -10.87
C VAL A 147 -5.80 -7.20 -11.20
N THR A 148 -5.10 -6.66 -10.21
CA THR A 148 -3.71 -6.22 -10.32
C THR A 148 -2.80 -7.05 -9.43
N VAL A 149 -1.50 -6.98 -9.67
CA VAL A 149 -0.52 -7.67 -8.82
C VAL A 149 0.59 -6.72 -8.37
N LYS A 150 1.00 -6.86 -7.11
CA LYS A 150 2.09 -6.08 -6.53
C LYS A 150 3.19 -6.98 -6.00
N PHE A 151 4.42 -6.77 -6.49
CA PHE A 151 5.58 -7.57 -6.13
C PHE A 151 6.84 -6.74 -5.90
N ARG A 152 7.94 -7.40 -5.55
CA ARG A 152 9.29 -6.83 -5.40
C ARG A 152 10.22 -7.30 -6.51
N ILE A 153 11.44 -6.73 -6.58
CA ILE A 153 12.49 -7.15 -7.53
C ILE A 153 12.74 -8.67 -7.44
N GLY A 154 12.67 -9.21 -6.23
CA GLY A 154 12.90 -10.61 -5.97
C GLY A 154 13.17 -10.86 -4.49
N ILE A 155 13.71 -12.02 -4.17
CA ILE A 155 14.07 -12.43 -2.82
C ILE A 155 15.29 -11.65 -2.33
N ASP A 156 16.37 -11.69 -3.09
CA ASP A 156 17.65 -11.04 -2.85
C ASP A 156 18.34 -10.70 -4.19
N ASP A 157 19.61 -10.33 -4.17
CA ASP A 157 20.33 -9.91 -5.39
C ASP A 157 20.69 -11.09 -6.32
N ASP A 158 20.67 -12.33 -5.82
CA ASP A 158 20.91 -13.54 -6.61
C ASP A 158 19.60 -14.13 -7.18
N HIS A 159 18.43 -13.74 -6.64
CA HIS A 159 17.12 -14.31 -6.99
C HIS A 159 16.12 -13.21 -7.35
N HIS A 160 16.37 -12.54 -8.48
CA HIS A 160 15.44 -11.60 -9.08
C HIS A 160 14.28 -12.35 -9.74
N THR A 161 13.06 -11.91 -9.54
CA THR A 161 11.84 -12.57 -10.06
C THR A 161 10.91 -11.62 -10.82
N HIS A 162 11.13 -10.30 -10.74
CA HIS A 162 10.17 -9.29 -11.19
C HIS A 162 9.86 -9.33 -12.69
N LEU A 163 10.83 -9.69 -13.54
CA LEU A 163 10.62 -9.76 -14.99
C LEU A 163 9.68 -10.92 -15.33
N ASP A 164 9.99 -12.13 -14.83
CA ASP A 164 9.12 -13.29 -15.00
C ASP A 164 7.73 -13.04 -14.36
N ALA A 165 7.70 -12.47 -13.15
CA ALA A 165 6.45 -12.19 -12.44
C ALA A 165 5.55 -11.21 -13.22
N GLY A 166 6.12 -10.17 -13.81
CA GLY A 166 5.38 -9.24 -14.66
C GLY A 166 4.78 -9.93 -15.88
N ARG A 167 5.59 -10.71 -16.59
CA ARG A 167 5.18 -11.42 -17.79
C ARG A 167 4.09 -12.46 -17.49
N ILE A 168 4.29 -13.30 -16.48
CA ILE A 168 3.31 -14.31 -16.07
C ILE A 168 2.00 -13.63 -15.66
N ALA A 169 2.05 -12.53 -14.87
CA ALA A 169 0.84 -11.81 -14.49
C ALA A 169 0.05 -11.30 -15.71
N ALA A 170 0.73 -10.75 -16.72
CA ALA A 170 0.09 -10.30 -17.95
C ALA A 170 -0.52 -11.46 -18.74
N GLU A 171 0.19 -12.57 -18.87
CA GLU A 171 -0.29 -13.79 -19.54
C GLU A 171 -1.51 -14.41 -18.85
N GLU A 172 -1.59 -14.28 -17.52
CA GLU A 172 -2.73 -14.76 -16.71
C GLU A 172 -3.87 -13.73 -16.59
N GLY A 173 -3.76 -12.57 -17.26
CA GLY A 173 -4.84 -11.61 -17.41
C GLY A 173 -4.87 -10.51 -16.33
N ALA A 174 -3.80 -10.26 -15.61
CA ALA A 174 -3.72 -9.12 -14.71
C ALA A 174 -3.85 -7.79 -15.47
N ALA A 175 -4.64 -6.85 -14.93
CA ALA A 175 -4.90 -5.56 -15.54
C ALA A 175 -3.79 -4.51 -15.31
N ALA A 176 -2.92 -4.70 -14.33
CA ALA A 176 -1.70 -3.92 -14.09
C ALA A 176 -0.74 -4.68 -13.19
N VAL A 177 0.54 -4.28 -13.23
CA VAL A 177 1.58 -4.79 -12.33
C VAL A 177 2.25 -3.63 -11.60
N ALA A 178 2.50 -3.77 -10.29
CA ALA A 178 3.19 -2.79 -9.48
C ALA A 178 4.50 -3.36 -8.91
N LEU A 179 5.62 -2.69 -9.19
CA LEU A 179 6.95 -3.08 -8.72
C LEU A 179 7.45 -2.19 -7.59
N HIS A 180 7.58 -2.74 -6.38
CA HIS A 180 8.41 -2.11 -5.36
C HIS A 180 9.89 -2.38 -5.67
N ALA A 181 10.62 -1.34 -6.04
CA ALA A 181 11.98 -1.40 -6.55
C ALA A 181 13.05 -1.71 -5.48
N ARG A 182 12.77 -2.71 -4.65
CA ARG A 182 13.65 -3.32 -3.64
C ARG A 182 13.48 -4.83 -3.61
N THR A 183 14.53 -5.56 -3.24
CA THR A 183 14.39 -6.99 -2.92
C THR A 183 13.72 -7.20 -1.55
N ALA A 184 13.27 -8.43 -1.28
CA ALA A 184 12.75 -8.78 0.05
C ALA A 184 13.85 -8.65 1.12
N ALA A 185 15.09 -9.04 0.81
CA ALA A 185 16.25 -8.92 1.69
C ALA A 185 16.55 -7.47 2.08
N GLN A 186 16.40 -6.53 1.16
CA GLN A 186 16.56 -5.09 1.44
C GLN A 186 15.49 -4.56 2.40
N ARG A 187 14.28 -5.13 2.38
CA ARG A 187 13.11 -4.56 3.10
C ARG A 187 12.89 -3.09 2.72
N TYR A 188 13.40 -2.16 3.54
CA TYR A 188 13.31 -0.70 3.34
C TYR A 188 14.68 -0.02 3.40
N SER A 189 15.78 -0.79 3.47
CA SER A 189 17.14 -0.25 3.51
C SER A 189 17.64 0.19 2.14
N GLY A 190 18.65 1.04 2.15
CA GLY A 190 19.24 1.59 0.93
C GLY A 190 18.23 2.41 0.12
N SER A 191 18.49 2.56 -1.17
CA SER A 191 17.61 3.25 -2.13
C SER A 191 16.82 2.27 -2.96
N ALA A 192 15.63 2.68 -3.40
CA ALA A 192 14.86 1.96 -4.41
C ALA A 192 15.60 2.00 -5.76
N ARG A 193 15.68 0.86 -6.42
CA ARG A 193 16.37 0.69 -7.71
C ARG A 193 15.40 0.97 -8.86
N TRP A 194 15.24 2.24 -9.21
CA TRP A 194 14.30 2.65 -10.27
C TRP A 194 14.66 2.11 -11.64
N ASP A 195 15.94 1.81 -11.89
CA ASP A 195 16.41 1.10 -13.07
C ASP A 195 15.72 -0.27 -13.26
N GLU A 196 15.39 -0.98 -12.19
CA GLU A 196 14.64 -2.23 -12.28
C GLU A 196 13.15 -2.01 -12.67
N ILE A 197 12.59 -0.84 -12.37
CA ILE A 197 11.27 -0.46 -12.90
C ILE A 197 11.36 -0.24 -14.40
N ALA A 198 12.39 0.49 -14.87
CA ALA A 198 12.61 0.71 -16.30
C ALA A 198 12.83 -0.61 -17.06
N ARG A 199 13.60 -1.54 -16.50
CA ARG A 199 13.78 -2.89 -17.05
C ARG A 199 12.49 -3.67 -17.14
N LEU A 200 11.62 -3.56 -16.12
CA LEU A 200 10.31 -4.20 -16.17
C LEU A 200 9.42 -3.57 -17.25
N VAL A 201 9.42 -2.23 -17.39
CA VAL A 201 8.67 -1.54 -18.44
C VAL A 201 9.13 -2.03 -19.83
N GLU A 202 10.44 -2.10 -20.07
CA GLU A 202 10.97 -2.63 -21.31
C GLU A 202 10.60 -4.12 -21.53
N HIS A 203 10.65 -4.93 -20.48
CA HIS A 203 10.31 -6.36 -20.55
C HIS A 203 8.82 -6.61 -20.82
N MET A 204 7.95 -5.68 -20.40
CA MET A 204 6.51 -5.72 -20.62
C MET A 204 6.09 -5.13 -21.99
N ASP A 205 7.05 -4.66 -22.79
CA ASP A 205 6.75 -4.16 -24.13
C ASP A 205 6.00 -5.21 -24.98
N GLY A 206 4.99 -4.77 -25.72
CA GLY A 206 4.08 -5.64 -26.46
C GLY A 206 2.97 -6.30 -25.62
N THR A 207 2.86 -5.95 -24.35
CA THR A 207 1.64 -6.19 -23.54
C THR A 207 0.87 -4.89 -23.35
N ASP A 208 -0.46 -4.98 -23.21
CA ASP A 208 -1.29 -3.79 -22.88
C ASP A 208 -1.36 -3.54 -21.35
N VAL A 209 -0.52 -4.21 -20.55
CA VAL A 209 -0.54 -4.18 -19.08
C VAL A 209 0.35 -3.07 -18.56
N PRO A 210 -0.19 -2.02 -17.93
CA PRO A 210 0.59 -0.92 -17.39
C PRO A 210 1.47 -1.37 -16.22
N VAL A 211 2.69 -0.81 -16.16
CA VAL A 211 3.63 -0.96 -15.05
C VAL A 211 3.53 0.24 -14.12
N ILE A 212 3.35 -0.01 -12.84
CA ILE A 212 3.28 1.00 -11.77
C ILE A 212 4.58 0.95 -10.97
N GLY A 213 5.25 2.10 -10.85
CA GLY A 213 6.50 2.22 -10.08
C GLY A 213 6.23 2.49 -8.60
N ASN A 214 6.98 1.82 -7.71
CA ASN A 214 6.91 2.03 -6.27
C ASN A 214 8.30 2.03 -5.62
N GLY A 215 8.52 2.97 -4.70
CA GLY A 215 9.72 3.08 -3.88
C GLY A 215 10.34 4.47 -3.90
N ASP A 216 10.59 5.03 -2.70
CA ASP A 216 11.26 6.32 -2.47
C ASP A 216 10.61 7.52 -3.17
N ILE A 217 9.29 7.58 -3.09
CA ILE A 217 8.51 8.76 -3.43
C ILE A 217 8.15 9.47 -2.11
N PHE A 218 8.77 10.61 -1.87
CA PHE A 218 8.61 11.40 -0.64
C PHE A 218 8.12 12.83 -0.92
N ALA A 219 8.30 13.33 -2.15
CA ALA A 219 7.83 14.62 -2.61
C ALA A 219 7.06 14.49 -3.94
N ALA A 220 6.33 15.53 -4.33
CA ALA A 220 5.53 15.52 -5.55
C ALA A 220 6.39 15.31 -6.80
N GLU A 221 7.58 15.93 -6.83
CA GLU A 221 8.55 15.85 -7.92
C GLU A 221 9.11 14.43 -8.12
N ASP A 222 9.17 13.61 -7.04
CA ASP A 222 9.67 12.24 -7.13
C ASP A 222 8.81 11.38 -8.06
N ALA A 223 7.48 11.59 -8.04
CA ALA A 223 6.56 10.86 -8.92
C ALA A 223 6.81 11.19 -10.40
N ALA A 224 6.88 12.49 -10.73
CA ALA A 224 7.18 12.93 -12.09
C ALA A 224 8.55 12.45 -12.56
N ARG A 225 9.57 12.51 -11.67
CA ARG A 225 10.91 12.03 -11.93
C ARG A 225 10.96 10.51 -12.17
N MET A 226 10.28 9.71 -11.33
CA MET A 226 10.18 8.26 -11.52
C MET A 226 9.56 7.92 -12.87
N MET A 227 8.42 8.50 -13.20
CA MET A 227 7.74 8.25 -14.48
C MET A 227 8.63 8.65 -15.68
N ALA A 228 9.29 9.81 -15.62
CA ALA A 228 10.18 10.27 -16.69
C ALA A 228 11.42 9.39 -16.86
N GLN A 229 12.00 8.86 -15.78
CA GLN A 229 13.21 8.04 -15.80
C GLN A 229 12.95 6.59 -16.19
N THR A 230 11.79 6.06 -15.81
CA THR A 230 11.51 4.63 -15.95
C THR A 230 10.50 4.28 -17.04
N GLY A 231 9.72 5.27 -17.51
CA GLY A 231 8.63 5.04 -18.44
C GLY A 231 7.41 4.34 -17.82
N CYS A 232 7.34 4.19 -16.49
CA CYS A 232 6.18 3.58 -15.84
C CYS A 232 4.92 4.45 -16.03
N HIS A 233 3.74 3.81 -16.00
CA HIS A 233 2.45 4.41 -16.33
C HIS A 233 1.79 5.12 -15.16
N GLY A 234 2.29 4.90 -13.96
CA GLY A 234 1.83 5.51 -12.72
C GLY A 234 2.75 5.18 -11.57
N VAL A 235 2.46 5.75 -10.41
CA VAL A 235 3.26 5.58 -9.20
C VAL A 235 2.41 5.11 -8.03
N GLU A 236 3.01 4.27 -7.18
CA GLU A 236 2.40 3.82 -5.95
C GLU A 236 3.22 4.30 -4.75
N VAL A 237 2.55 4.97 -3.79
CA VAL A 237 3.19 5.66 -2.69
C VAL A 237 2.88 5.00 -1.37
N GLY A 238 3.94 4.55 -0.68
CA GLY A 238 3.85 3.96 0.66
C GLY A 238 4.36 4.93 1.73
N ARG A 239 5.57 4.72 2.23
CA ARG A 239 6.14 5.45 3.37
C ARG A 239 6.15 6.98 3.23
N GLY A 240 6.15 7.52 2.01
CA GLY A 240 6.10 8.96 1.77
C GLY A 240 4.87 9.63 2.38
N CYS A 241 3.73 8.95 2.41
CA CYS A 241 2.47 9.50 2.96
C CYS A 241 2.33 9.33 4.49
N LEU A 242 3.27 8.68 5.18
CA LEU A 242 3.20 8.51 6.63
C LEU A 242 3.22 9.87 7.35
N GLY A 243 2.10 10.24 7.96
CA GLY A 243 1.88 11.57 8.56
C GLY A 243 1.79 12.70 7.54
N ARG A 244 1.56 12.38 6.26
CA ARG A 244 1.40 13.35 5.16
C ARG A 244 0.25 12.95 4.22
N PRO A 245 -1.00 12.83 4.71
CA PRO A 245 -2.13 12.47 3.85
C PRO A 245 -2.37 13.48 2.72
N TRP A 246 -1.93 14.73 2.85
CA TRP A 246 -1.95 15.77 1.82
C TRP A 246 -1.01 15.50 0.63
N LEU A 247 -0.06 14.57 0.77
CA LEU A 247 0.88 14.23 -0.31
C LEU A 247 0.14 13.77 -1.59
N PHE A 248 -1.03 13.15 -1.46
CA PHE A 248 -1.81 12.73 -2.63
C PHE A 248 -2.33 13.92 -3.44
N ALA A 249 -2.75 15.01 -2.77
CA ALA A 249 -3.11 16.26 -3.43
C ALA A 249 -1.92 16.87 -4.20
N GLN A 250 -0.74 16.87 -3.58
CA GLN A 250 0.48 17.38 -4.20
C GLN A 250 0.92 16.54 -5.40
N LEU A 251 0.94 15.21 -5.26
CA LEU A 251 1.27 14.27 -6.34
C LEU A 251 0.29 14.37 -7.51
N GLY A 252 -1.01 14.41 -7.21
CA GLY A 252 -2.05 14.53 -8.23
C GLY A 252 -1.94 15.83 -9.02
N ALA A 253 -1.79 16.96 -8.32
CA ALA A 253 -1.62 18.28 -8.95
C ALA A 253 -0.35 18.33 -9.83
N GLN A 254 0.80 17.86 -9.29
CA GLN A 254 2.07 17.79 -10.04
C GLN A 254 1.92 17.02 -11.35
N LEU A 255 1.29 15.84 -11.30
CA LEU A 255 1.17 14.97 -12.49
C LEU A 255 0.09 15.44 -13.49
N ARG A 256 -0.85 16.28 -13.05
CA ARG A 256 -1.80 16.97 -13.96
C ARG A 256 -1.27 18.30 -14.50
N GLY A 257 -0.07 18.74 -14.04
CA GLY A 257 0.49 20.05 -14.43
C GLY A 257 -0.25 21.24 -13.81
N GLU A 258 -0.90 21.05 -12.67
CA GLU A 258 -1.59 22.06 -11.88
C GLU A 258 -0.67 22.66 -10.82
N ASP A 259 -1.11 23.77 -10.18
CA ASP A 259 -0.38 24.33 -9.05
C ASP A 259 -0.37 23.35 -7.87
N VAL A 260 0.84 22.99 -7.41
CA VAL A 260 1.01 22.05 -6.31
C VAL A 260 0.63 22.72 -4.98
N PRO A 261 -0.31 22.15 -4.21
CA PRO A 261 -0.66 22.70 -2.90
C PRO A 261 0.57 22.81 -1.99
N PRO A 262 0.74 23.90 -1.23
CA PRO A 262 1.86 24.07 -0.32
C PRO A 262 1.82 23.06 0.83
N GLU A 263 2.96 22.87 1.50
CA GLU A 263 2.99 22.14 2.77
C GLU A 263 2.07 22.82 3.81
N PRO A 264 1.32 22.02 4.59
CA PRO A 264 0.44 22.58 5.61
C PRO A 264 1.23 23.20 6.77
N THR A 265 0.66 24.23 7.38
CA THR A 265 1.16 24.80 8.62
C THR A 265 1.02 23.80 9.78
N LEU A 266 1.74 24.00 10.87
CA LEU A 266 1.64 23.16 12.07
C LEU A 266 0.20 23.15 12.64
N GLY A 267 -0.51 24.27 12.60
CA GLY A 267 -1.92 24.36 13.00
C GLY A 267 -2.85 23.56 12.09
N GLN A 268 -2.55 23.52 10.78
CA GLN A 268 -3.29 22.65 9.83
C GLN A 268 -3.01 21.17 10.13
N VAL A 269 -1.75 20.82 10.37
CA VAL A 269 -1.38 19.44 10.75
C VAL A 269 -2.06 19.01 12.04
N ALA A 270 -2.19 19.91 13.04
CA ALA A 270 -2.91 19.62 14.27
C ALA A 270 -4.39 19.26 14.01
N ARG A 271 -5.07 20.00 13.13
CA ARG A 271 -6.44 19.68 12.71
C ARG A 271 -6.53 18.34 11.98
N ILE A 272 -5.55 18.03 11.11
CA ILE A 272 -5.48 16.74 10.41
C ILE A 272 -5.28 15.58 11.38
N ILE A 273 -4.42 15.73 12.39
CA ILE A 273 -4.23 14.72 13.46
C ILE A 273 -5.54 14.46 14.18
N TYR A 274 -6.26 15.51 14.56
CA TYR A 274 -7.53 15.36 15.26
C TYR A 274 -8.58 14.69 14.38
N ARG A 275 -8.70 15.13 13.10
CA ARG A 275 -9.61 14.50 12.14
C ARG A 275 -9.32 13.03 11.94
N HIS A 276 -8.05 12.64 11.85
CA HIS A 276 -7.66 11.22 11.75
C HIS A 276 -8.12 10.43 12.99
N ALA A 277 -7.92 11.00 14.18
CA ALA A 277 -8.37 10.36 15.42
C ALA A 277 -9.92 10.23 15.52
N GLU A 278 -10.66 11.24 15.02
CA GLU A 278 -12.13 11.15 14.92
C GLU A 278 -12.58 10.01 13.99
N LEU A 279 -11.99 9.90 12.81
CA LEU A 279 -12.29 8.83 11.85
C LEU A 279 -11.97 7.45 12.44
N LEU A 280 -10.83 7.31 13.13
CA LEU A 280 -10.47 6.09 13.85
C LEU A 280 -11.49 5.76 14.95
N ALA A 281 -11.95 6.77 15.71
CA ALA A 281 -12.92 6.56 16.78
C ALA A 281 -14.31 6.17 16.26
N GLN A 282 -14.71 6.73 15.12
CA GLN A 282 -15.95 6.35 14.44
C GLN A 282 -15.92 4.90 13.94
N HIS A 283 -14.74 4.42 13.51
CA HIS A 283 -14.57 3.08 12.96
C HIS A 283 -14.36 2.00 14.04
N ASP A 284 -13.48 2.26 15.01
CA ASP A 284 -13.00 1.26 15.98
C ASP A 284 -13.28 1.59 17.44
N GLY A 285 -13.95 2.73 17.71
CA GLY A 285 -14.15 3.27 19.04
C GLY A 285 -12.97 4.06 19.60
N GLU A 286 -13.24 4.94 20.58
CA GLU A 286 -12.27 5.94 21.07
C GLU A 286 -11.03 5.31 21.70
N ASP A 287 -11.17 4.22 22.46
CA ASP A 287 -10.04 3.55 23.10
C ASP A 287 -9.04 3.00 22.08
N HIS A 288 -9.54 2.41 20.98
CA HIS A 288 -8.70 1.92 19.91
C HIS A 288 -8.07 3.06 19.13
N ALA A 289 -8.85 4.08 18.77
CA ALA A 289 -8.40 5.28 18.09
C ALA A 289 -7.25 5.97 18.82
N CYS A 290 -7.37 6.15 20.13
CA CYS A 290 -6.31 6.76 20.94
C CYS A 290 -5.02 5.95 20.95
N ARG A 291 -5.11 4.62 20.96
CA ARG A 291 -3.92 3.76 20.84
C ARG A 291 -3.29 3.83 19.45
N ASP A 292 -4.11 3.86 18.41
CA ASP A 292 -3.66 3.86 17.04
C ASP A 292 -3.04 5.20 16.63
N ILE A 293 -3.68 6.32 16.97
CA ILE A 293 -3.19 7.66 16.62
C ILE A 293 -1.80 7.96 17.19
N ARG A 294 -1.43 7.37 18.33
CA ARG A 294 -0.11 7.57 18.97
C ARG A 294 1.05 7.28 18.04
N LYS A 295 0.98 6.22 17.22
CA LYS A 295 2.04 5.90 16.26
C LYS A 295 2.11 6.93 15.13
N HIS A 296 0.96 7.50 14.74
CA HIS A 296 0.86 8.47 13.66
C HIS A 296 1.36 9.86 14.07
N THR A 297 1.19 10.28 15.35
CA THR A 297 1.61 11.61 15.80
C THR A 297 3.10 11.88 15.57
N GLY A 298 3.95 10.85 15.74
CA GLY A 298 5.38 10.94 15.46
C GLY A 298 5.69 11.22 13.98
N TRP A 299 4.89 10.68 13.07
CA TRP A 299 5.02 10.90 11.64
C TRP A 299 4.47 12.26 11.22
N TYR A 300 3.30 12.67 11.74
CA TYR A 300 2.69 13.98 11.47
C TYR A 300 3.58 15.14 11.85
N LEU A 301 4.19 15.05 13.02
CA LEU A 301 4.99 16.14 13.58
C LEU A 301 6.47 16.10 13.16
N ARG A 302 6.85 15.19 12.26
CA ARG A 302 8.22 15.15 11.76
C ARG A 302 8.56 16.45 11.01
N GLY A 303 9.70 17.03 11.35
CA GLY A 303 10.17 18.32 10.81
C GLY A 303 9.65 19.53 11.55
N PHE A 304 8.60 19.43 12.38
CA PHE A 304 8.11 20.57 13.16
C PHE A 304 8.81 20.69 14.52
N PRO A 305 9.10 21.91 14.98
CA PRO A 305 9.83 22.19 16.23
C PRO A 305 8.91 22.14 17.47
N VAL A 306 8.23 21.03 17.73
CA VAL A 306 7.23 20.89 18.81
C VAL A 306 7.78 20.40 20.16
N GLY A 307 9.06 20.22 20.31
CA GLY A 307 9.68 19.77 21.56
C GLY A 307 9.37 18.31 21.98
N GLY A 308 10.26 17.75 22.81
CA GLY A 308 10.17 16.33 23.21
C GLY A 308 9.04 16.04 24.20
N GLU A 309 8.78 16.96 25.15
CA GLU A 309 7.72 16.76 26.14
C GLU A 309 6.33 16.72 25.51
N PHE A 310 6.06 17.58 24.54
CA PHE A 310 4.81 17.58 23.78
C PHE A 310 4.61 16.26 23.01
N ARG A 311 5.65 15.77 22.34
CA ARG A 311 5.61 14.47 21.65
C ARG A 311 5.34 13.31 22.59
N LYS A 312 5.92 13.36 23.81
CA LYS A 312 5.68 12.35 24.85
C LYS A 312 4.22 12.37 25.34
N GLN A 313 3.64 13.54 25.54
CA GLN A 313 2.24 13.67 25.93
C GLN A 313 1.30 13.11 24.86
N LEU A 314 1.52 13.44 23.58
CA LEU A 314 0.75 12.88 22.45
C LEU A 314 0.87 11.36 22.36
N ALA A 315 2.04 10.78 22.64
CA ALA A 315 2.25 9.33 22.67
C ALA A 315 1.52 8.62 23.83
N GLN A 316 0.87 9.35 24.72
CA GLN A 316 0.18 8.83 25.91
C GLN A 316 -1.32 9.18 25.96
N VAL A 317 -1.87 9.86 24.94
CA VAL A 317 -3.27 10.26 24.91
C VAL A 317 -4.20 9.06 25.08
N THR A 318 -5.27 9.23 25.85
CA THR A 318 -6.25 8.18 26.17
C THR A 318 -7.68 8.58 25.83
N SER A 319 -7.92 9.84 25.42
CA SER A 319 -9.22 10.32 24.95
C SER A 319 -9.05 11.39 23.86
N LEU A 320 -10.08 11.54 23.03
CA LEU A 320 -10.13 12.61 22.03
C LEU A 320 -10.13 13.99 22.68
N THR A 321 -10.78 14.14 23.82
CA THR A 321 -10.76 15.39 24.59
C THR A 321 -9.35 15.76 25.03
N GLN A 322 -8.57 14.79 25.52
CA GLN A 322 -7.18 15.01 25.89
C GLN A 322 -6.32 15.35 24.66
N LEU A 323 -6.52 14.63 23.55
CA LEU A 323 -5.84 14.91 22.29
C LEU A 323 -6.12 16.33 21.81
N GLN A 324 -7.40 16.76 21.78
CA GLN A 324 -7.79 18.10 21.37
C GLN A 324 -7.14 19.17 22.25
N ALA A 325 -7.24 19.00 23.58
CA ALA A 325 -6.64 19.95 24.53
C ALA A 325 -5.12 20.13 24.33
N LEU A 326 -4.40 19.05 24.00
CA LEU A 326 -2.98 19.13 23.65
C LEU A 326 -2.75 19.85 22.32
N LEU A 327 -3.50 19.51 21.29
CA LEU A 327 -3.36 20.12 19.96
C LEU A 327 -3.71 21.61 19.97
N ASP A 328 -4.65 22.05 20.77
CA ASP A 328 -5.04 23.46 20.94
C ASP A 328 -3.92 24.33 21.55
N THR A 329 -2.90 23.72 22.18
CA THR A 329 -1.74 24.44 22.70
C THR A 329 -0.68 24.75 21.64
N ILE A 330 -0.83 24.19 20.42
CA ILE A 330 0.13 24.39 19.33
C ILE A 330 0.01 25.81 18.80
N ALA A 331 1.11 26.55 18.80
CA ALA A 331 1.21 27.80 18.05
C ALA A 331 1.36 27.47 16.55
N ASP A 332 0.58 28.15 15.72
CA ASP A 332 0.68 27.94 14.27
C ASP A 332 2.05 28.39 13.73
N SER A 333 2.64 27.59 12.87
CA SER A 333 3.95 27.84 12.30
C SER A 333 4.09 27.17 10.94
N THR A 334 4.81 27.82 10.05
CA THR A 334 5.26 27.25 8.76
C THR A 334 6.70 26.76 8.82
N GLU A 335 7.36 26.85 9.98
CA GLU A 335 8.76 26.46 10.15
C GLU A 335 8.88 24.93 10.09
N LEU A 336 9.63 24.45 9.10
CA LEU A 336 10.01 23.05 8.92
C LEU A 336 11.54 22.94 8.96
N ALA A 337 12.02 21.87 9.55
CA ALA A 337 13.45 21.55 9.48
C ALA A 337 13.82 21.01 8.08
N ASP A 338 15.08 21.17 7.68
CA ASP A 338 15.61 20.74 6.38
C ASP A 338 15.37 19.24 6.06
N ASN A 339 15.13 18.42 7.09
CA ASN A 339 14.88 16.98 6.95
C ASN A 339 13.39 16.60 6.94
N ALA A 340 12.49 17.53 6.73
CA ALA A 340 11.04 17.25 6.71
C ALA A 340 10.65 16.25 5.60
N ASP A 341 11.35 16.30 4.47
CA ASP A 341 11.12 15.45 3.29
C ASP A 341 11.98 14.18 3.24
N ASP A 342 12.83 13.95 4.25
CA ASP A 342 13.60 12.72 4.35
C ASP A 342 12.71 11.48 4.44
N ALA A 343 13.28 10.32 4.10
CA ALA A 343 12.63 9.03 4.17
C ALA A 343 11.95 8.78 5.52
N ARG A 344 10.64 8.48 5.48
CA ARG A 344 9.78 8.24 6.65
C ARG A 344 9.62 6.75 6.96
N GLY A 345 9.18 6.43 8.16
CA GLY A 345 8.97 5.05 8.59
C GLY A 345 10.28 4.29 8.85
N ARG A 346 10.17 2.97 8.89
CA ARG A 346 11.33 2.10 9.15
C ARG A 346 12.29 2.10 7.96
N GLN A 347 13.56 2.34 8.21
CA GLN A 347 14.65 2.16 7.23
C GLN A 347 15.14 0.70 7.27
N GLY A 348 15.47 0.20 8.45
CA GLY A 348 15.98 -1.15 8.66
C GLY A 348 17.38 -1.37 8.09
N SER A 349 17.85 -2.61 8.23
CA SER A 349 19.06 -3.11 7.58
C SER A 349 18.71 -4.32 6.72
N PRO A 350 19.47 -4.61 5.66
CA PRO A 350 19.30 -5.82 4.89
C PRO A 350 19.40 -7.05 5.78
N SER A 351 18.63 -8.07 5.48
CA SER A 351 18.68 -9.33 6.22
C SER A 351 18.32 -10.50 5.32
N LYS A 352 18.91 -11.67 5.59
CA LYS A 352 18.54 -12.88 4.88
C LYS A 352 17.03 -13.12 5.00
N VAL A 353 16.39 -13.42 3.88
CA VAL A 353 14.97 -13.76 3.84
C VAL A 353 14.76 -15.15 4.43
N ALA A 354 13.86 -15.26 5.38
CA ALA A 354 13.46 -16.56 5.91
C ALA A 354 12.51 -17.23 4.91
N LEU A 355 12.90 -18.39 4.40
CA LEU A 355 12.13 -19.18 3.42
C LEU A 355 11.88 -20.59 3.98
N PRO A 356 10.90 -21.35 3.44
CA PRO A 356 10.81 -22.79 3.70
C PRO A 356 12.08 -23.52 3.27
N GLU A 357 12.37 -24.68 3.90
CA GLU A 357 13.47 -25.54 3.48
C GLU A 357 13.27 -26.00 2.04
N GLY A 358 14.34 -25.96 1.22
CA GLY A 358 14.30 -26.35 -0.20
C GLY A 358 13.49 -25.40 -1.10
N TRP A 359 13.05 -24.24 -0.62
CA TRP A 359 12.22 -23.31 -1.42
C TRP A 359 12.85 -22.91 -2.74
N LEU A 360 14.17 -22.75 -2.77
CA LEU A 360 14.92 -22.30 -3.96
C LEU A 360 15.38 -23.46 -4.88
N ASP A 361 15.05 -24.72 -4.57
CA ASP A 361 15.56 -25.87 -5.33
C ASP A 361 14.83 -26.04 -6.69
N ASP A 362 13.54 -25.75 -6.75
CA ASP A 362 12.74 -25.88 -7.97
C ASP A 362 11.81 -24.67 -8.17
N PRO A 363 12.11 -23.76 -9.11
CA PRO A 363 11.25 -22.60 -9.41
C PRO A 363 9.92 -22.97 -10.08
N GLU A 364 9.76 -24.19 -10.61
CA GLU A 364 8.54 -24.63 -11.28
C GLU A 364 7.60 -25.45 -10.36
N ASP A 365 8.00 -25.65 -9.10
CA ASP A 365 7.14 -26.33 -8.13
C ASP A 365 5.85 -25.53 -7.89
N GLU A 366 4.72 -26.21 -8.00
CA GLU A 366 3.37 -25.65 -7.84
C GLU A 366 2.70 -26.05 -6.52
N THR A 367 3.45 -26.71 -5.65
CA THR A 367 2.93 -27.17 -4.36
C THR A 367 2.55 -26.01 -3.48
N VAL A 368 1.30 -26.00 -3.01
CA VAL A 368 0.79 -24.99 -2.07
C VAL A 368 1.46 -25.17 -0.71
N PRO A 369 2.08 -24.13 -0.14
CA PRO A 369 2.74 -24.24 1.16
C PRO A 369 1.73 -24.51 2.29
N GLU A 370 1.93 -25.60 3.02
CA GLU A 370 1.05 -25.96 4.15
C GLU A 370 1.08 -24.91 5.26
N GLY A 371 -0.10 -24.56 5.78
CA GLY A 371 -0.27 -23.69 6.94
C GLY A 371 0.14 -22.23 6.76
N ALA A 372 0.51 -21.81 5.54
CA ALA A 372 0.99 -20.44 5.30
C ALA A 372 -0.05 -19.34 5.60
N GLU A 373 -1.33 -19.64 5.49
CA GLU A 373 -2.41 -18.67 5.72
C GLU A 373 -3.08 -18.80 7.11
N ILE A 374 -2.84 -19.89 7.86
CA ILE A 374 -3.57 -20.19 9.10
C ILE A 374 -3.31 -19.17 10.22
N GLU A 375 -2.12 -18.58 10.28
CA GLU A 375 -1.72 -17.66 11.36
C GLU A 375 -1.67 -16.18 10.93
N ASN A 376 -2.02 -15.85 9.69
CA ASN A 376 -2.00 -14.49 9.17
C ASN A 376 -3.41 -13.86 9.18
N ASN A 377 -3.99 -13.72 10.36
CA ASN A 377 -5.24 -12.99 10.55
C ASN A 377 -4.97 -11.47 10.49
N GLY A 378 -4.67 -10.95 9.29
CA GLY A 378 -4.47 -9.52 9.03
C GLY A 378 -3.55 -8.83 10.04
N GLY A 379 -2.42 -8.32 9.63
CA GLY A 379 -1.37 -7.51 10.27
C GLY A 379 -1.26 -7.41 11.76
#